data_acd1111ad6b62056356d8c9e9d0bdf32
#
_entry.id   acd1111ad6b62056356d8c9e9d0bdf32
#
_cell.length_a   1.000
_cell.length_b   1.000
_cell.length_c   1.000
_cell.angle_alpha   90.00
_cell.angle_beta   90.00
_cell.angle_gamma   90.00
#
_symmetry.space_group_name_H-M   'P 1'
#
loop_
_entity.id
_entity.type
_entity.pdbx_description
1 polymer ?
#
loop_
_entity_poly.entity_id
_entity_poly.type
_entity_poly.pdbx_seq_one_letter_code
_entity_poly.pdbx_strand_id
1 'polypeptide(L)'
;MKGYIHYIKGHKGSEKQASESLKSFLQNGWDVSLREGITPDTLDEKEFDYPLIKGGRLSIMKENGEEKYFTKKSCISNQIRLWRECVRTNTPLAFIEHDAICLSPFDR
;
A
#
# COMPACT_ATOMS: atom_id res chain seq x y z
N MET A 1 7.33 -5.01 15.57
CA MET A 1 7.05 -4.09 14.45
C MET A 1 5.62 -4.31 13.97
N LYS A 2 4.86 -3.24 13.84
CA LYS A 2 3.50 -3.31 13.31
C LYS A 2 3.52 -3.33 11.78
N GLY A 3 2.75 -4.22 11.18
CA GLY A 3 2.58 -4.29 9.74
C GLY A 3 1.14 -4.00 9.33
N TYR A 4 0.97 -3.45 8.11
CA TYR A 4 -0.33 -3.19 7.54
C TYR A 4 -0.44 -3.78 6.15
N ILE A 5 -1.45 -4.62 5.96
CA ILE A 5 -1.79 -5.19 4.66
C ILE A 5 -2.77 -4.26 3.98
N HIS A 6 -2.36 -3.64 2.89
CA HIS A 6 -3.19 -2.73 2.12
C HIS A 6 -4.04 -3.52 1.13
N TYR A 7 -5.35 -3.25 1.10
CA TYR A 7 -6.30 -3.91 0.20
C TYR A 7 -7.21 -2.89 -0.46
N ILE A 8 -7.83 -3.30 -1.57
CA ILE A 8 -8.77 -2.47 -2.32
C ILE A 8 -10.18 -2.80 -1.86
N LYS A 9 -10.82 -1.86 -1.16
CA LYS A 9 -12.19 -1.99 -0.69
C LYS A 9 -13.16 -2.17 -1.87
N GLY A 10 -14.04 -3.15 -1.77
CA GLY A 10 -15.00 -3.48 -2.82
C GLY A 10 -14.48 -4.38 -3.92
N HIS A 11 -13.17 -4.65 -3.96
CA HIS A 11 -12.57 -5.58 -4.90
C HIS A 11 -12.45 -6.96 -4.24
N LYS A 12 -13.35 -7.88 -4.61
CA LYS A 12 -13.46 -9.21 -3.96
C LYS A 12 -12.15 -9.99 -3.95
N GLY A 13 -11.41 -9.98 -5.05
CA GLY A 13 -10.13 -10.68 -5.15
C GLY A 13 -9.09 -10.10 -4.20
N SER A 14 -9.00 -8.78 -4.11
CA SER A 14 -8.08 -8.09 -3.19
C SER A 14 -8.46 -8.37 -1.73
N GLU A 15 -9.73 -8.29 -1.40
CA GLU A 15 -10.22 -8.55 -0.04
C GLU A 15 -9.94 -10.00 0.38
N LYS A 16 -10.18 -10.97 -0.51
CA LYS A 16 -9.89 -12.37 -0.26
C LYS A 16 -8.41 -12.63 -0.05
N GLN A 17 -7.56 -12.10 -0.93
CA GLN A 17 -6.11 -12.25 -0.83
C GLN A 17 -5.58 -11.59 0.45
N ALA A 18 -6.09 -10.40 0.79
CA ALA A 18 -5.70 -9.70 2.02
C ALA A 18 -6.08 -10.49 3.28
N SER A 19 -7.26 -11.12 3.28
CA SER A 19 -7.71 -11.96 4.39
C SER A 19 -6.81 -13.19 4.56
N GLU A 20 -6.44 -13.84 3.47
CA GLU A 20 -5.52 -14.99 3.49
C GLU A 20 -4.11 -14.56 3.92
N SER A 21 -3.64 -13.40 3.45
CA SER A 21 -2.37 -12.83 3.86
C SER A 21 -2.35 -12.55 5.36
N LEU A 22 -3.37 -11.88 5.87
CA LEU A 22 -3.50 -11.57 7.31
C LEU A 22 -3.43 -12.84 8.15
N LYS A 23 -4.18 -13.88 7.76
CA LYS A 23 -4.18 -15.16 8.46
C LYS A 23 -2.78 -15.76 8.51
N SER A 24 -2.05 -15.74 7.40
CA SER A 24 -0.70 -16.29 7.33
C SER A 24 0.28 -15.55 8.26
N PHE A 25 0.19 -14.23 8.34
CA PHE A 25 1.03 -13.43 9.22
C PHE A 25 0.68 -13.65 10.69
N LEU A 26 -0.61 -13.67 11.03
CA LEU A 26 -1.05 -13.90 12.41
C LEU A 26 -0.67 -15.30 12.91
N GLN A 27 -0.77 -16.31 12.07
CA GLN A 27 -0.36 -17.68 12.39
C GLN A 27 1.14 -17.78 12.70
N ASN A 28 1.95 -16.89 12.13
CA ASN A 28 3.39 -16.85 12.34
C ASN A 28 3.81 -15.82 13.41
N GLY A 29 2.87 -15.29 14.18
CA GLY A 29 3.17 -14.43 15.33
C GLY A 29 3.48 -12.97 14.99
N TRP A 30 3.14 -12.54 13.77
CA TRP A 30 3.34 -11.15 13.35
C TRP A 30 2.21 -10.26 13.87
N ASP A 31 2.55 -9.02 14.26
CA ASP A 31 1.56 -7.99 14.60
C ASP A 31 1.14 -7.25 13.33
N VAL A 32 0.05 -7.68 12.74
CA VAL A 32 -0.42 -7.18 11.43
C VAL A 32 -1.92 -6.95 11.47
N SER A 33 -2.37 -5.93 10.77
CA SER A 33 -3.80 -5.68 10.54
C SER A 33 -4.03 -5.22 9.10
N LEU A 34 -5.30 -5.26 8.69
CA LEU A 34 -5.71 -4.77 7.37
C LEU A 34 -5.85 -3.26 7.39
N ARG A 35 -5.51 -2.64 6.25
CA ARG A 35 -5.72 -1.20 6.03
C ARG A 35 -6.29 -1.00 4.65
N GLU A 36 -7.38 -0.21 4.56
CA GLU A 36 -7.93 0.17 3.26
C GLU A 36 -6.92 1.01 2.50
N GLY A 37 -6.59 0.57 1.27
CA GLY A 37 -5.65 1.27 0.42
C GLY A 37 -6.27 2.45 -0.31
N ILE A 38 -5.43 3.40 -0.69
CA ILE A 38 -5.82 4.50 -1.57
C ILE A 38 -6.02 3.93 -2.97
N THR A 39 -7.13 4.29 -3.61
CA THR A 39 -7.45 3.96 -4.99
C THR A 39 -7.58 5.24 -5.80
N PRO A 40 -7.68 5.19 -7.14
CA PRO A 40 -7.94 6.40 -7.92
C PRO A 40 -9.17 7.17 -7.45
N ASP A 41 -10.21 6.48 -6.96
CA ASP A 41 -11.44 7.11 -6.49
C ASP A 41 -11.27 7.83 -5.15
N THR A 42 -10.34 7.41 -4.33
CA THR A 42 -10.10 7.97 -2.99
C THR A 42 -8.82 8.79 -2.91
N LEU A 43 -8.08 8.89 -4.01
CA LEU A 43 -6.82 9.64 -4.05
C LEU A 43 -7.06 11.14 -3.90
N ASP A 44 -6.44 11.75 -2.88
CA ASP A 44 -6.40 13.19 -2.72
C ASP A 44 -5.09 13.72 -3.30
N GLU A 45 -5.16 14.32 -4.49
CA GLU A 45 -4.01 14.85 -5.19
C GLU A 45 -3.35 16.03 -4.44
N LYS A 46 -4.10 16.74 -3.59
CA LYS A 46 -3.54 17.82 -2.78
C LYS A 46 -2.66 17.29 -1.66
N GLU A 47 -3.06 16.17 -1.03
CA GLU A 47 -2.28 15.49 0.00
C GLU A 47 -0.98 14.90 -0.59
N PHE A 48 -1.05 14.42 -1.83
CA PHE A 48 0.05 13.77 -2.52
C PHE A 48 0.57 14.57 -3.71
N ASP A 49 0.59 15.90 -3.56
CA ASP A 49 1.14 16.80 -4.57
C ASP A 49 2.67 16.78 -4.48
N TYR A 50 3.28 15.98 -5.33
CA TYR A 50 4.73 15.91 -5.49
C TYR A 50 5.07 16.08 -6.97
N PRO A 51 6.23 16.72 -7.26
CA PRO A 51 6.59 17.01 -8.64
C PRO A 51 6.86 15.70 -9.40
N LEU A 52 6.26 15.57 -10.59
CA LEU A 52 6.59 14.52 -11.51
C LEU A 52 7.86 14.91 -12.25
N ILE A 53 8.86 14.06 -12.21
CA ILE A 53 10.11 14.29 -12.94
C ILE A 53 9.80 14.14 -14.43
N LYS A 54 10.10 15.17 -15.23
CA LYS A 54 9.93 15.11 -16.69
C LYS A 54 10.75 13.94 -17.24
N GLY A 55 10.09 13.08 -18.02
CA GLY A 55 10.69 11.85 -18.52
C GLY A 55 10.67 10.71 -17.51
N GLY A 56 10.10 10.90 -16.31
CA GLY A 56 9.92 9.85 -15.34
C GLY A 56 8.83 8.86 -15.76
N ARG A 57 8.86 7.68 -15.18
CA ARG A 57 7.93 6.59 -15.50
C ARG A 57 6.45 6.97 -15.32
N LEU A 58 6.14 7.76 -14.28
CA LEU A 58 4.78 8.23 -14.02
C LEU A 58 4.30 9.21 -15.10
N SER A 59 5.19 10.08 -15.59
CA SER A 59 4.89 11.01 -16.67
C SER A 59 4.52 10.26 -17.95
N ILE A 60 5.30 9.23 -18.31
CA ILE A 60 5.03 8.39 -19.48
C ILE A 60 3.67 7.70 -19.34
N MET A 61 3.30 7.25 -18.14
CA MET A 61 2.04 6.58 -17.89
C MET A 61 0.84 7.53 -18.06
N LYS A 62 0.99 8.78 -17.65
CA LYS A 62 -0.06 9.81 -17.84
C LYS A 62 -0.29 10.09 -19.33
N GLU A 63 0.77 10.14 -20.13
CA GLU A 63 0.68 10.31 -21.59
C GLU A 63 -0.03 9.15 -22.27
N ASN A 64 0.13 7.93 -21.74
CA ASN A 64 -0.42 6.70 -22.28
C ASN A 64 -1.79 6.29 -21.71
N GLY A 65 -2.28 6.98 -20.68
CA GLY A 65 -3.60 6.71 -20.10
C GLY A 65 -3.71 7.17 -18.65
N GLU A 66 -4.73 7.98 -18.38
CA GLU A 66 -4.97 8.54 -17.04
C GLU A 66 -5.24 7.45 -16.00
N GLU A 67 -5.97 6.39 -16.37
CA GLU A 67 -6.29 5.30 -15.46
C GLU A 67 -5.04 4.64 -14.90
N LYS A 68 -4.07 4.31 -15.75
CA LYS A 68 -2.80 3.71 -15.31
C LYS A 68 -1.99 4.67 -14.45
N TYR A 69 -1.99 5.95 -14.80
CA TYR A 69 -1.32 6.98 -14.03
C TYR A 69 -1.87 7.06 -12.60
N PHE A 70 -3.20 7.18 -12.46
CA PHE A 70 -3.82 7.30 -11.14
C PHE A 70 -3.72 6.01 -10.32
N THR A 71 -3.75 4.85 -10.96
CA THR A 71 -3.51 3.57 -10.28
C THR A 71 -2.11 3.53 -9.66
N LYS A 72 -1.07 3.89 -10.43
CA LYS A 72 0.30 3.91 -9.93
C LYS A 72 0.52 4.97 -8.87
N LYS A 73 -0.07 6.17 -9.05
CA LYS A 73 0.01 7.24 -8.06
C LYS A 73 -0.65 6.81 -6.76
N SER A 74 -1.77 6.08 -6.81
CA SER A 74 -2.43 5.54 -5.63
C SER A 74 -1.54 4.53 -4.89
N CYS A 75 -0.87 3.63 -5.61
CA CYS A 75 0.05 2.66 -5.02
C CYS A 75 1.21 3.36 -4.29
N ILE A 76 1.83 4.36 -4.93
CA ILE A 76 2.92 5.12 -4.34
C ILE A 76 2.43 5.93 -3.13
N SER A 77 1.23 6.51 -3.24
CA SER A 77 0.63 7.30 -2.16
C SER A 77 0.38 6.49 -0.90
N ASN A 78 0.01 5.20 -1.04
CA ASN A 78 -0.12 4.29 0.10
C ASN A 78 1.21 4.16 0.87
N GLN A 79 2.32 4.01 0.16
CA GLN A 79 3.64 3.93 0.77
C GLN A 79 4.05 5.24 1.42
N ILE A 80 3.80 6.37 0.76
CA ILE A 80 4.11 7.71 1.28
C ILE A 80 3.34 7.96 2.58
N ARG A 81 2.05 7.62 2.61
CA ARG A 81 1.21 7.78 3.81
C ARG A 81 1.78 6.98 4.98
N LEU A 82 2.20 5.74 4.73
CA LEU A 82 2.80 4.91 5.76
C LEU A 82 4.14 5.47 6.24
N TRP A 83 4.98 5.95 5.33
CA TRP A 83 6.26 6.58 5.68
C TRP A 83 6.06 7.84 6.54
N ARG A 84 5.07 8.68 6.20
CA ARG A 84 4.71 9.84 7.00
C ARG A 84 4.27 9.45 8.41
N GLU A 85 3.52 8.36 8.53
CA GLU A 85 3.11 7.82 9.83
C GLU A 85 4.31 7.33 10.63
N CYS A 86 5.27 6.64 10.01
CA CYS A 86 6.52 6.23 10.66
C CYS A 86 7.27 7.44 11.24
N VAL A 87 7.40 8.50 10.47
CA VAL A 87 8.08 9.73 10.91
C VAL A 87 7.31 10.40 12.04
N ARG A 88 6.00 10.55 11.89
CA ARG A 88 5.14 11.21 12.87
C ARG A 88 5.14 10.50 14.22
N THR A 89 5.10 9.16 14.20
CA THR A 89 5.04 8.34 15.42
C THR A 89 6.39 7.87 15.92
N ASN A 90 7.46 8.13 15.15
CA ASN A 90 8.81 7.63 15.42
C ASN A 90 8.82 6.11 15.65
N THR A 91 8.03 5.39 14.86
CA THR A 91 7.84 3.93 15.00
C THR A 91 8.05 3.26 13.65
N PRO A 92 8.85 2.19 13.56
CA PRO A 92 8.98 1.44 12.32
C PRO A 92 7.68 0.70 12.01
N LEU A 93 7.26 0.74 10.74
CA LEU A 93 6.05 0.08 10.25
C LEU A 93 6.38 -0.74 9.00
N ALA A 94 5.71 -1.86 8.81
CA ALA A 94 5.88 -2.69 7.63
C ALA A 94 4.73 -2.47 6.64
N PHE A 95 5.08 -2.24 5.38
CA PHE A 95 4.13 -2.20 4.28
C PHE A 95 4.02 -3.61 3.68
N ILE A 96 2.81 -4.14 3.60
CA ILE A 96 2.56 -5.49 3.10
C ILE A 96 1.53 -5.42 1.98
N GLU A 97 1.86 -6.02 0.84
CA GLU A 97 0.92 -6.14 -0.27
C GLU A 97 -0.12 -7.21 0.03
N HIS A 98 -1.34 -7.06 -0.52
CA HIS A 98 -2.47 -7.94 -0.20
C HIS A 98 -2.27 -9.39 -0.61
N ASP A 99 -1.37 -9.68 -1.54
CA ASP A 99 -1.08 -11.02 -2.04
C ASP A 99 0.15 -11.68 -1.39
N ALA A 100 0.77 -11.02 -0.42
CA ALA A 100 1.92 -11.58 0.29
C ALA A 100 1.49 -12.68 1.27
N ILE A 101 2.25 -13.77 1.30
CA ILE A 101 2.02 -14.88 2.23
C ILE A 101 3.23 -15.03 3.16
N CYS A 102 2.96 -15.05 4.45
CA CYS A 102 4.01 -15.23 5.44
C CYS A 102 4.38 -16.71 5.59
N LEU A 103 5.65 -17.03 5.41
CA LEU A 103 6.16 -18.39 5.46
C LEU A 103 6.91 -18.73 6.74
N SER A 104 7.28 -17.73 7.54
CA SER A 104 8.07 -17.97 8.75
C SER A 104 7.73 -16.97 9.86
N PRO A 105 8.01 -17.33 11.13
CA PRO A 105 7.83 -16.40 12.25
C PRO A 105 8.67 -15.14 12.08
N PHE A 106 8.20 -14.06 12.72
CA PHE A 106 8.99 -12.83 12.80
C PHE A 106 10.23 -13.12 13.66
N ASP A 107 11.40 -12.97 13.04
CA ASP A 107 12.69 -13.19 13.68
C ASP A 107 13.52 -11.90 13.57
N ARG A 108 14.08 -11.50 14.69
CA ARG A 108 14.94 -10.33 14.75
C ARG A 108 16.39 -10.70 14.53
#